data_af52410172524ed28858d8d57a743041
#
_entry.id   af52410172524ed28858d8d57a743041
#
_cell.length_a   1.000
_cell.length_b   1.000
_cell.length_c   1.000
_cell.angle_alpha   90.00
_cell.angle_beta   90.00
_cell.angle_gamma   90.00
#
_symmetry.space_group_name_H-M   'P 1'
#
loop_
_entity.id
_entity.type
_entity.pdbx_description
1 polymer ?
#
loop_
_entity_poly.entity_id
_entity_poly.type
_entity_poly.pdbx_seq_one_letter_code
_entity_poly.pdbx_strand_id
1 'polypeptide(L)'
;MKRGALAVVLVISLVVAACDGSAVDSTTAPSAALVGELLVSAAASLTDAFAEVEAAFEAANPGVDVVLNLGASSGLREQILEGAPADVFASANTSNMDQVVEAGEASDPAIFVTNLLQIAVPAGNPAGITGLEDFAREELLIGLCAEDVPCGQFALEALANAGVTPSIDTNEPDVRALLTKVEAGELDAGITYVTDVLSTGGTVGGVDIPEDDNVIAAYPIVALTNAPNPAAAAAFVDFVLSAGGQEILARYGFVAP
;
A
#
# COMPACT_ATOMS: atom_id res chain seq x y z
N MET A 1 -48.41 -59.07 -76.97
CA MET A 1 -49.40 -59.00 -75.88
C MET A 1 -48.74 -59.58 -74.64
N LYS A 2 -48.22 -58.79 -73.75
CA LYS A 2 -47.96 -59.10 -72.31
C LYS A 2 -47.60 -57.80 -71.57
N ARG A 3 -48.42 -57.39 -70.67
CA ARG A 3 -48.33 -56.19 -69.86
C ARG A 3 -47.33 -56.46 -68.70
N GLY A 4 -46.29 -55.61 -68.59
CA GLY A 4 -45.37 -55.62 -67.48
C GLY A 4 -45.71 -54.46 -66.49
N ALA A 5 -45.96 -54.78 -65.24
CA ALA A 5 -46.27 -53.84 -64.23
C ALA A 5 -44.99 -53.14 -63.70
N LEU A 6 -45.06 -51.83 -63.62
CA LEU A 6 -44.00 -51.00 -63.10
C LEU A 6 -44.21 -50.86 -61.56
N ALA A 7 -43.29 -51.37 -60.77
CA ALA A 7 -43.30 -51.17 -59.31
C ALA A 7 -42.49 -49.89 -58.99
N VAL A 8 -43.19 -48.92 -58.43
CA VAL A 8 -42.58 -47.73 -57.91
C VAL A 8 -42.08 -48.00 -56.46
N VAL A 9 -40.76 -47.98 -56.33
CA VAL A 9 -40.16 -48.04 -54.95
C VAL A 9 -39.99 -46.60 -54.43
N LEU A 10 -40.73 -46.29 -53.39
CA LEU A 10 -40.66 -45.03 -52.69
C LEU A 10 -39.49 -45.11 -51.70
N VAL A 11 -38.39 -44.39 -51.98
CA VAL A 11 -37.25 -44.24 -51.06
C VAL A 11 -37.56 -43.05 -50.16
N ILE A 12 -37.82 -43.31 -48.90
CA ILE A 12 -37.97 -42.28 -47.87
C ILE A 12 -36.55 -41.93 -47.36
N SER A 13 -36.06 -40.79 -47.77
CA SER A 13 -34.80 -40.24 -47.24
C SER A 13 -35.03 -39.63 -45.88
N LEU A 14 -34.49 -40.23 -44.84
CA LEU A 14 -34.48 -39.70 -43.47
C LEU A 14 -33.39 -38.63 -43.37
N VAL A 15 -33.77 -37.36 -43.28
CA VAL A 15 -32.86 -36.26 -43.02
C VAL A 15 -32.59 -36.21 -41.52
N VAL A 16 -31.41 -36.67 -41.11
CA VAL A 16 -30.90 -36.47 -39.71
C VAL A 16 -30.36 -35.08 -39.64
N ALA A 17 -31.06 -34.16 -38.97
CA ALA A 17 -30.55 -32.86 -38.63
C ALA A 17 -29.48 -33.02 -37.51
N ALA A 18 -28.22 -32.97 -37.86
CA ALA A 18 -27.13 -32.82 -36.93
C ALA A 18 -27.17 -31.38 -36.40
N CYS A 19 -27.58 -31.22 -35.12
CA CYS A 19 -27.32 -29.97 -34.37
C CYS A 19 -25.81 -29.87 -34.16
N ASP A 20 -25.16 -29.07 -34.95
CA ASP A 20 -23.79 -28.65 -34.74
C ASP A 20 -23.77 -27.67 -33.54
N GLY A 21 -23.49 -28.22 -32.38
CA GLY A 21 -23.26 -27.46 -31.16
C GLY A 21 -21.91 -26.75 -31.31
N SER A 22 -21.93 -25.53 -31.85
CA SER A 22 -20.76 -24.64 -31.77
C SER A 22 -20.41 -24.44 -30.29
N ALA A 23 -19.46 -25.23 -29.80
CA ALA A 23 -18.74 -24.89 -28.58
C ALA A 23 -18.03 -23.56 -28.87
N VAL A 24 -18.51 -22.48 -28.27
CA VAL A 24 -17.75 -21.24 -28.17
C VAL A 24 -16.56 -21.55 -27.29
N ASP A 25 -15.47 -21.92 -27.96
CA ASP A 25 -14.16 -21.99 -27.34
C ASP A 25 -13.83 -20.55 -26.92
N SER A 26 -14.02 -20.25 -25.63
CA SER A 26 -13.59 -19.00 -25.03
C SER A 26 -12.06 -19.04 -24.98
N THR A 27 -11.44 -18.84 -26.11
CA THR A 27 -10.02 -18.53 -26.20
C THR A 27 -9.84 -17.17 -25.50
N THR A 28 -9.54 -17.23 -24.20
CA THR A 28 -8.95 -16.08 -23.48
C THR A 28 -7.70 -15.70 -24.28
N ALA A 29 -7.75 -14.57 -24.96
CA ALA A 29 -6.56 -14.03 -25.61
C ALA A 29 -5.45 -13.95 -24.55
N PRO A 30 -4.21 -14.37 -24.86
CA PRO A 30 -3.13 -14.20 -23.90
C PRO A 30 -3.05 -12.72 -23.54
N SER A 31 -3.18 -12.40 -22.24
CA SER A 31 -2.91 -11.06 -21.74
C SER A 31 -1.51 -10.67 -22.22
N ALA A 32 -1.39 -9.50 -22.83
CA ALA A 32 -0.07 -9.02 -23.23
C ALA A 32 0.83 -9.01 -21.98
N ALA A 33 2.05 -9.54 -22.13
CA ALA A 33 3.00 -9.55 -21.03
C ALA A 33 3.29 -8.09 -20.62
N LEU A 34 3.25 -7.82 -19.31
CA LEU A 34 3.64 -6.52 -18.76
C LEU A 34 5.15 -6.33 -18.93
N VAL A 35 5.56 -5.14 -19.33
CA VAL A 35 6.98 -4.81 -19.58
C VAL A 35 7.26 -3.35 -19.24
N GLY A 36 8.52 -3.04 -18.97
CA GLY A 36 9.02 -1.69 -18.77
C GLY A 36 9.09 -1.30 -17.29
N GLU A 37 9.51 -0.06 -17.05
CA GLU A 37 9.63 0.51 -15.72
C GLU A 37 8.25 0.83 -15.13
N LEU A 38 8.12 0.62 -13.83
CA LEU A 38 6.95 0.96 -13.03
C LEU A 38 7.37 1.83 -11.85
N LEU A 39 6.97 3.10 -11.86
CA LEU A 39 7.33 4.08 -10.84
C LEU A 39 6.29 4.08 -9.72
N VAL A 40 6.67 3.60 -8.53
CA VAL A 40 5.79 3.50 -7.37
C VAL A 40 6.20 4.50 -6.30
N SER A 41 5.41 5.56 -6.11
CA SER A 41 5.56 6.51 -5.01
C SER A 41 4.83 5.98 -3.77
N ALA A 42 5.57 5.65 -2.71
CA ALA A 42 5.01 5.02 -1.52
C ALA A 42 5.52 5.64 -0.21
N ALA A 43 4.64 5.69 0.78
CA ALA A 43 4.96 6.22 2.11
C ALA A 43 6.19 5.52 2.73
N ALA A 44 7.03 6.28 3.43
CA ALA A 44 8.27 5.80 4.04
C ALA A 44 8.07 4.59 4.97
N SER A 45 6.94 4.51 5.69
CA SER A 45 6.58 3.36 6.53
C SER A 45 6.33 2.06 5.76
N LEU A 46 6.16 2.11 4.43
CA LEU A 46 6.00 0.95 3.56
C LEU A 46 7.32 0.36 3.07
N THR A 47 8.46 0.96 3.39
CA THR A 47 9.79 0.64 2.80
C THR A 47 10.07 -0.85 2.77
N ASP A 48 10.03 -1.54 3.91
CA ASP A 48 10.43 -2.95 3.98
C ASP A 48 9.38 -3.88 3.34
N ALA A 49 8.10 -3.59 3.58
CA ALA A 49 7.01 -4.36 3.00
C ALA A 49 6.97 -4.22 1.47
N PHE A 50 7.15 -3.00 0.95
CA PHE A 50 7.12 -2.76 -0.49
C PHE A 50 8.35 -3.28 -1.23
N ALA A 51 9.51 -3.39 -0.57
CA ALA A 51 10.65 -4.11 -1.15
C ALA A 51 10.34 -5.60 -1.39
N GLU A 52 9.57 -6.25 -0.51
CA GLU A 52 9.13 -7.63 -0.73
C GLU A 52 7.98 -7.71 -1.76
N VAL A 53 7.06 -6.74 -1.77
CA VAL A 53 6.00 -6.61 -2.80
C VAL A 53 6.62 -6.43 -4.19
N GLU A 54 7.61 -5.53 -4.33
CA GLU A 54 8.40 -5.33 -5.55
C GLU A 54 8.97 -6.65 -6.04
N ALA A 55 9.78 -7.34 -5.21
CA ALA A 55 10.41 -8.60 -5.59
C ALA A 55 9.40 -9.67 -6.00
N ALA A 56 8.25 -9.76 -5.31
CA ALA A 56 7.20 -10.73 -5.62
C ALA A 56 6.45 -10.37 -6.91
N PHE A 57 6.20 -9.08 -7.15
CA PHE A 57 5.54 -8.61 -8.38
C PHE A 57 6.42 -8.83 -9.61
N GLU A 58 7.71 -8.51 -9.53
CA GLU A 58 8.69 -8.73 -10.59
C GLU A 58 8.90 -10.21 -10.91
N ALA A 59 8.93 -11.07 -9.86
CA ALA A 59 9.00 -12.52 -10.05
C ALA A 59 7.78 -13.06 -10.84
N ALA A 60 6.61 -12.47 -10.64
CA ALA A 60 5.39 -12.79 -11.37
C ALA A 60 5.34 -12.14 -12.77
N ASN A 61 6.05 -11.02 -12.96
CA ASN A 61 6.08 -10.22 -14.18
C ASN A 61 7.52 -9.89 -14.61
N PRO A 62 8.31 -10.85 -15.11
CA PRO A 62 9.75 -10.69 -15.35
C PRO A 62 10.15 -9.62 -16.37
N GLY A 63 9.19 -9.01 -17.03
CA GLY A 63 9.41 -7.90 -17.99
C GLY A 63 9.25 -6.52 -17.36
N VAL A 64 8.82 -6.44 -16.08
CA VAL A 64 8.63 -5.18 -15.34
C VAL A 64 9.80 -4.95 -14.40
N ASP A 65 10.25 -3.71 -14.31
CA ASP A 65 11.25 -3.21 -13.37
C ASP A 65 10.55 -2.18 -12.46
N VAL A 66 10.35 -2.53 -11.18
CA VAL A 66 9.67 -1.66 -10.22
C VAL A 66 10.68 -0.72 -9.58
N VAL A 67 10.41 0.57 -9.65
CA VAL A 67 11.24 1.61 -9.04
C VAL A 67 10.48 2.27 -7.92
N LEU A 68 10.90 2.03 -6.68
CA LEU A 68 10.28 2.63 -5.49
C LEU A 68 10.83 4.03 -5.23
N ASN A 69 9.94 5.03 -5.17
CA ASN A 69 10.19 6.37 -4.66
C ASN A 69 9.56 6.47 -3.26
N LEU A 70 10.39 6.38 -2.23
CA LEU A 70 9.96 6.28 -0.84
C LEU A 70 10.18 7.60 -0.10
N GLY A 71 9.16 8.07 0.65
CA GLY A 71 9.25 9.31 1.40
C GLY A 71 7.96 9.66 2.14
N ALA A 72 7.91 10.86 2.70
CA ALA A 72 6.68 11.37 3.31
C ALA A 72 5.56 11.48 2.26
N SER A 73 4.36 11.03 2.58
CA SER A 73 3.22 11.07 1.65
C SER A 73 2.90 12.50 1.17
N SER A 74 3.11 13.52 2.00
CA SER A 74 2.94 14.93 1.62
C SER A 74 3.94 15.36 0.53
N GLY A 75 5.22 15.00 0.68
CA GLY A 75 6.23 15.29 -0.33
C GLY A 75 6.02 14.53 -1.64
N LEU A 76 5.59 13.26 -1.57
CA LEU A 76 5.25 12.47 -2.75
C LEU A 76 4.03 13.03 -3.49
N ARG A 77 2.98 13.43 -2.74
CA ARG A 77 1.83 14.15 -3.29
C ARG A 77 2.27 15.43 -4.02
N GLU A 78 3.12 16.26 -3.40
CA GLU A 78 3.61 17.49 -4.04
C GLU A 78 4.34 17.19 -5.35
N GLN A 79 5.23 16.19 -5.37
CA GLN A 79 5.90 15.74 -6.59
C GLN A 79 4.92 15.36 -7.69
N ILE A 80 3.87 14.57 -7.35
CA ILE A 80 2.83 14.17 -8.30
C ILE A 80 2.08 15.40 -8.83
N LEU A 81 1.66 16.32 -7.96
CA LEU A 81 0.93 17.54 -8.34
C LEU A 81 1.79 18.51 -9.17
N GLU A 82 3.11 18.49 -9.01
CA GLU A 82 4.07 19.23 -9.82
C GLU A 82 4.39 18.54 -11.16
N GLY A 83 3.83 17.34 -11.40
CA GLY A 83 3.96 16.61 -12.66
C GLY A 83 5.20 15.71 -12.71
N ALA A 84 5.78 15.32 -11.57
CA ALA A 84 6.79 14.29 -11.55
C ALA A 84 6.18 12.94 -12.02
N PRO A 85 6.90 12.18 -12.86
CA PRO A 85 6.37 10.91 -13.34
C PRO A 85 6.20 9.92 -12.18
N ALA A 86 5.02 9.32 -12.08
CA ALA A 86 4.70 8.23 -11.17
C ALA A 86 3.55 7.41 -11.78
N ASP A 87 3.56 6.11 -11.53
CA ASP A 87 2.54 5.18 -12.00
C ASP A 87 1.53 4.86 -10.89
N VAL A 88 2.02 4.69 -9.67
CA VAL A 88 1.24 4.31 -8.48
C VAL A 88 1.56 5.26 -7.35
N PHE A 89 0.53 5.61 -6.57
CA PHE A 89 0.70 6.32 -5.29
C PHE A 89 0.09 5.51 -4.15
N ALA A 90 0.88 5.25 -3.10
CA ALA A 90 0.48 4.60 -1.86
C ALA A 90 0.78 5.52 -0.68
N SER A 91 -0.25 6.07 -0.06
CA SER A 91 -0.16 7.08 1.00
C SER A 91 -0.36 6.47 2.39
N ALA A 92 0.25 7.06 3.43
CA ALA A 92 0.03 6.68 4.82
C ALA A 92 -1.22 7.35 5.45
N ASN A 93 -1.92 8.20 4.72
CA ASN A 93 -3.21 8.77 5.13
C ASN A 93 -4.10 9.09 3.92
N THR A 94 -5.40 9.23 4.19
CA THR A 94 -6.38 9.55 3.16
C THR A 94 -6.26 11.00 2.71
N SER A 95 -5.91 11.96 3.59
CA SER A 95 -5.90 13.37 3.27
C SER A 95 -4.91 13.75 2.16
N ASN A 96 -3.75 13.09 2.05
CA ASN A 96 -2.83 13.27 0.94
C ASN A 96 -3.37 12.63 -0.36
N MET A 97 -4.02 11.48 -0.26
CA MET A 97 -4.67 10.84 -1.41
C MET A 97 -5.83 11.67 -1.94
N ASP A 98 -6.66 12.21 -1.04
CA ASP A 98 -7.82 13.03 -1.42
C ASP A 98 -7.39 14.26 -2.24
N GLN A 99 -6.27 14.90 -1.89
CA GLN A 99 -5.72 16.02 -2.66
C GLN A 99 -5.25 15.61 -4.07
N VAL A 100 -4.70 14.40 -4.24
CA VAL A 100 -4.34 13.86 -5.56
C VAL A 100 -5.59 13.58 -6.40
N VAL A 101 -6.64 13.05 -5.77
CA VAL A 101 -7.94 12.82 -6.41
C VAL A 101 -8.63 14.14 -6.77
N GLU A 102 -8.66 15.12 -5.87
CA GLU A 102 -9.24 16.45 -6.11
C GLU A 102 -8.54 17.20 -7.26
N ALA A 103 -7.24 16.98 -7.42
CA ALA A 103 -6.48 17.54 -8.54
C ALA A 103 -6.74 16.80 -9.88
N GLY A 104 -7.45 15.66 -9.87
CA GLY A 104 -7.74 14.86 -11.06
C GLY A 104 -6.61 13.91 -11.48
N GLU A 105 -5.56 13.79 -10.66
CA GLU A 105 -4.40 12.91 -10.92
C GLU A 105 -4.69 11.45 -10.58
N ALA A 106 -5.79 11.14 -9.88
CA ALA A 106 -6.23 9.79 -9.58
C ALA A 106 -7.76 9.70 -9.44
N SER A 107 -8.30 8.50 -9.50
CA SER A 107 -9.71 8.20 -9.17
C SER A 107 -9.81 6.85 -8.45
N ASP A 108 -10.84 6.72 -7.60
CA ASP A 108 -11.22 5.46 -6.94
C ASP A 108 -10.07 4.77 -6.16
N PRO A 109 -9.37 5.47 -5.24
CA PRO A 109 -8.35 4.85 -4.42
C PRO A 109 -8.95 3.79 -3.51
N ALA A 110 -8.21 2.69 -3.27
CA ALA A 110 -8.60 1.64 -2.35
C ALA A 110 -7.78 1.72 -1.05
N ILE A 111 -8.42 1.60 0.11
CA ILE A 111 -7.70 1.34 1.36
C ILE A 111 -7.19 -0.10 1.30
N PHE A 112 -5.89 -0.29 1.39
CA PHE A 112 -5.29 -1.61 1.27
C PHE A 112 -4.78 -2.18 2.59
N VAL A 113 -4.41 -1.32 3.56
CA VAL A 113 -4.03 -1.71 4.92
C VAL A 113 -4.35 -0.58 5.91
N THR A 114 -4.30 -0.94 7.20
CA THR A 114 -4.29 -0.01 8.33
C THR A 114 -3.06 -0.23 9.20
N ASN A 115 -2.71 0.76 10.00
CA ASN A 115 -1.62 0.72 10.96
C ASN A 115 -2.02 1.46 12.25
N LEU A 116 -1.30 1.21 13.34
CA LEU A 116 -1.46 1.90 14.62
C LEU A 116 -0.16 2.64 14.97
N LEU A 117 -0.29 3.70 15.74
CA LEU A 117 0.86 4.37 16.30
C LEU A 117 1.45 3.57 17.48
N GLN A 118 2.76 3.69 17.66
CA GLN A 118 3.50 3.17 18.79
C GLN A 118 4.63 4.13 19.15
N ILE A 119 4.91 4.27 20.42
CA ILE A 119 6.05 5.05 20.88
C ILE A 119 7.31 4.21 20.66
N ALA A 120 8.21 4.71 19.84
CA ALA A 120 9.53 4.14 19.60
C ALA A 120 10.51 4.67 20.66
N VAL A 121 11.28 3.77 21.26
CA VAL A 121 12.32 4.08 22.24
C VAL A 121 13.61 3.32 21.92
N PRO A 122 14.80 3.83 22.27
CA PRO A 122 16.04 3.08 22.14
C PRO A 122 15.98 1.73 22.85
N ALA A 123 16.81 0.78 22.43
CA ALA A 123 16.85 -0.58 22.99
C ALA A 123 16.96 -0.53 24.53
N GLY A 124 16.08 -1.26 25.20
CA GLY A 124 16.05 -1.32 26.66
C GLY A 124 15.40 -0.10 27.33
N ASN A 125 14.89 0.86 26.59
CA ASN A 125 14.14 2.02 27.09
C ASN A 125 14.88 2.75 28.25
N PRO A 126 16.06 3.31 28.01
CA PRO A 126 16.92 3.86 29.08
C PRO A 126 16.29 5.07 29.78
N ALA A 127 15.42 5.82 29.09
CA ALA A 127 14.70 6.97 29.66
C ALA A 127 13.45 6.58 30.47
N GLY A 128 13.05 5.30 30.44
CA GLY A 128 11.91 4.77 31.19
C GLY A 128 10.58 5.34 30.71
N ILE A 129 10.39 5.49 29.41
CA ILE A 129 9.15 5.94 28.77
C ILE A 129 8.05 4.90 29.02
N THR A 130 6.89 5.35 29.49
CA THR A 130 5.75 4.47 29.84
C THR A 130 4.47 4.80 29.10
N GLY A 131 4.37 5.98 28.49
CA GLY A 131 3.18 6.43 27.77
C GLY A 131 3.34 7.82 27.16
N LEU A 132 2.25 8.35 26.61
CA LEU A 132 2.21 9.67 25.97
C LEU A 132 2.49 10.82 26.96
N GLU A 133 2.18 10.65 28.24
CA GLU A 133 2.40 11.67 29.30
C GLU A 133 3.88 12.04 29.44
N ASP A 134 4.80 11.10 29.12
CA ASP A 134 6.24 11.35 29.17
C ASP A 134 6.69 12.38 28.13
N PHE A 135 5.91 12.58 27.07
CA PHE A 135 6.21 13.59 26.03
C PHE A 135 6.11 15.04 26.52
N ALA A 136 5.51 15.29 27.69
CA ALA A 136 5.47 16.60 28.31
C ALA A 136 6.72 16.92 29.19
N ARG A 137 7.65 15.97 29.34
CA ARG A 137 8.83 16.11 30.19
C ARG A 137 9.96 16.83 29.43
N GLU A 138 10.27 18.05 29.89
CA GLU A 138 11.27 18.93 29.27
C GLU A 138 12.73 18.39 29.33
N GLU A 139 13.00 17.41 30.20
CA GLU A 139 14.32 16.81 30.35
C GLU A 139 14.57 15.67 29.35
N LEU A 140 13.56 15.21 28.60
CA LEU A 140 13.65 14.18 27.60
C LEU A 140 13.90 14.77 26.21
N LEU A 141 14.68 14.05 25.38
CA LEU A 141 14.87 14.40 23.98
C LEU A 141 13.76 13.75 23.15
N ILE A 142 12.76 14.51 22.80
CA ILE A 142 11.56 14.05 22.10
C ILE A 142 11.60 14.46 20.63
N GLY A 143 11.44 13.48 19.74
CA GLY A 143 11.25 13.72 18.32
C GLY A 143 9.84 13.36 17.86
N LEU A 144 9.30 14.16 16.95
CA LEU A 144 8.12 13.80 16.15
C LEU A 144 8.44 13.97 14.67
N CYS A 145 7.58 13.46 13.82
CA CYS A 145 7.60 13.89 12.41
C CYS A 145 7.08 15.34 12.31
N ALA A 146 7.42 16.02 11.22
CA ALA A 146 6.89 17.35 10.94
C ALA A 146 5.36 17.33 10.86
N GLU A 147 4.73 18.43 11.25
CA GLU A 147 3.27 18.55 11.37
C GLU A 147 2.52 18.34 10.03
N ASP A 148 3.16 18.60 8.91
CA ASP A 148 2.59 18.49 7.57
C ASP A 148 2.69 17.08 6.96
N VAL A 149 3.36 16.13 7.64
CA VAL A 149 3.46 14.74 7.19
C VAL A 149 2.56 13.79 8.00
N PRO A 150 2.13 12.64 7.46
CA PRO A 150 1.14 11.77 8.12
C PRO A 150 1.50 11.36 9.55
N CYS A 151 2.74 10.91 9.78
CA CYS A 151 3.18 10.49 11.13
C CYS A 151 3.15 11.64 12.14
N GLY A 152 3.43 12.88 11.73
CA GLY A 152 3.32 14.06 12.60
C GLY A 152 1.88 14.41 12.91
N GLN A 153 1.01 14.41 11.88
CA GLN A 153 -0.43 14.66 12.07
C GLN A 153 -1.04 13.68 13.07
N PHE A 154 -0.82 12.40 12.88
CA PHE A 154 -1.35 11.36 13.76
C PHE A 154 -0.74 11.38 15.16
N ALA A 155 0.56 11.67 15.28
CA ALA A 155 1.21 11.81 16.59
C ALA A 155 0.62 12.96 17.41
N LEU A 156 0.40 14.12 16.77
CA LEU A 156 -0.24 15.27 17.42
C LEU A 156 -1.69 14.98 17.79
N GLU A 157 -2.42 14.24 16.96
CA GLU A 157 -3.78 13.80 17.27
C GLU A 157 -3.81 12.86 18.47
N ALA A 158 -2.94 11.86 18.53
CA ALA A 158 -2.84 10.94 19.67
C ALA A 158 -2.48 11.67 20.98
N LEU A 159 -1.53 12.60 20.92
CA LEU A 159 -1.17 13.43 22.06
C LEU A 159 -2.34 14.32 22.51
N ALA A 160 -3.10 14.87 21.56
CA ALA A 160 -4.29 15.67 21.88
C ALA A 160 -5.41 14.81 22.49
N ASN A 161 -5.63 13.58 22.02
CA ASN A 161 -6.57 12.62 22.60
C ASN A 161 -6.22 12.32 24.06
N ALA A 162 -4.93 12.11 24.34
CA ALA A 162 -4.42 11.91 25.70
C ALA A 162 -4.38 13.20 26.55
N GLY A 163 -4.68 14.36 25.97
CA GLY A 163 -4.60 15.66 26.67
C GLY A 163 -3.18 16.11 26.98
N VAL A 164 -2.18 15.63 26.25
CA VAL A 164 -0.76 15.92 26.45
C VAL A 164 -0.31 17.07 25.56
N THR A 165 0.36 18.06 26.14
CA THR A 165 1.08 19.08 25.38
C THR A 165 2.57 18.69 25.36
N PRO A 166 3.11 18.25 24.21
CA PRO A 166 4.46 17.73 24.17
C PRO A 166 5.53 18.83 24.21
N SER A 167 6.70 18.50 24.79
CA SER A 167 7.94 19.25 24.65
C SER A 167 8.76 18.60 23.53
N ILE A 168 8.72 19.18 22.33
CA ILE A 168 9.33 18.61 21.14
C ILE A 168 10.68 19.26 20.86
N ASP A 169 11.76 18.47 20.73
CA ASP A 169 13.11 18.95 20.43
C ASP A 169 13.38 19.00 18.92
N THR A 170 12.82 18.06 18.16
CA THR A 170 13.06 17.97 16.72
C THR A 170 11.86 17.46 15.95
N ASN A 171 11.70 17.95 14.73
CA ASN A 171 10.69 17.49 13.77
C ASN A 171 11.37 16.87 12.55
N GLU A 172 11.07 15.60 12.28
CA GLU A 172 11.69 14.84 11.21
C GLU A 172 10.87 14.87 9.92
N PRO A 173 11.51 14.82 8.77
CA PRO A 173 10.80 14.93 7.49
C PRO A 173 9.89 13.72 7.19
N ASP A 174 10.16 12.57 7.78
CA ASP A 174 9.36 11.35 7.66
C ASP A 174 9.62 10.39 8.83
N VAL A 175 8.84 9.29 8.87
CA VAL A 175 8.91 8.33 9.97
C VAL A 175 10.21 7.55 10.02
N ARG A 176 10.88 7.31 8.87
CA ARG A 176 12.16 6.60 8.83
C ARG A 176 13.30 7.44 9.36
N ALA A 177 13.29 8.75 9.09
CA ALA A 177 14.24 9.69 9.66
C ALA A 177 14.08 9.74 11.21
N LEU A 178 12.84 9.78 11.70
CA LEU A 178 12.54 9.73 13.14
C LEU A 178 13.04 8.43 13.76
N LEU A 179 12.67 7.28 13.18
CA LEU A 179 13.07 5.95 13.66
C LEU A 179 14.60 5.81 13.75
N THR A 180 15.31 6.30 12.73
CA THR A 180 16.78 6.27 12.68
C THR A 180 17.42 7.01 13.85
N LYS A 181 16.88 8.17 14.23
CA LYS A 181 17.40 8.94 15.37
C LYS A 181 17.12 8.25 16.71
N VAL A 182 15.94 7.63 16.86
CA VAL A 182 15.63 6.82 18.05
C VAL A 182 16.57 5.60 18.11
N GLU A 183 16.79 4.91 17.01
CA GLU A 183 17.70 3.76 16.93
C GLU A 183 19.15 4.13 17.26
N ALA A 184 19.59 5.31 16.80
CA ALA A 184 20.92 5.83 17.12
C ALA A 184 21.06 6.33 18.59
N GLY A 185 19.97 6.40 19.35
CA GLY A 185 19.95 6.95 20.70
C GLY A 185 20.14 8.47 20.75
N GLU A 186 19.85 9.17 19.66
CA GLU A 186 19.85 10.63 19.59
C GLU A 186 18.56 11.23 20.20
N LEU A 187 17.52 10.41 20.32
CA LEU A 187 16.24 10.73 20.93
C LEU A 187 15.91 9.68 21.99
N ASP A 188 15.25 10.13 23.06
CA ASP A 188 14.72 9.27 24.12
C ASP A 188 13.41 8.59 23.70
N ALA A 189 12.61 9.26 22.89
CA ALA A 189 11.38 8.73 22.31
C ALA A 189 10.93 9.48 21.05
N GLY A 190 10.11 8.78 20.24
CA GLY A 190 9.36 9.35 19.14
C GLY A 190 8.08 8.56 18.91
N ILE A 191 7.07 9.14 18.26
CA ILE A 191 5.87 8.43 17.87
C ILE A 191 6.01 8.00 16.41
N THR A 192 6.01 6.68 16.19
CA THR A 192 6.12 6.02 14.87
C THR A 192 4.93 5.08 14.69
N TYR A 193 4.98 4.17 13.73
CA TYR A 193 3.99 3.12 13.61
C TYR A 193 4.51 1.79 14.20
N VAL A 194 3.58 0.91 14.57
CA VAL A 194 3.91 -0.46 15.02
C VAL A 194 4.82 -1.16 14.02
N THR A 195 4.54 -1.00 12.72
CA THR A 195 5.33 -1.63 11.63
C THR A 195 6.77 -1.12 11.58
N ASP A 196 7.00 0.17 11.89
CA ASP A 196 8.35 0.74 11.92
C ASP A 196 9.17 0.14 13.06
N VAL A 197 8.59 0.03 14.25
CA VAL A 197 9.26 -0.62 15.39
C VAL A 197 9.56 -2.08 15.09
N LEU A 198 8.61 -2.83 14.52
CA LEU A 198 8.79 -4.23 14.13
C LEU A 198 9.93 -4.39 13.11
N SER A 199 10.06 -3.47 12.15
CA SER A 199 11.08 -3.52 11.10
C SER A 199 12.51 -3.47 11.62
N THR A 200 12.73 -2.94 12.83
CA THR A 200 14.08 -2.83 13.44
C THR A 200 14.63 -4.14 13.97
N GLY A 201 13.82 -5.21 14.02
CA GLY A 201 14.24 -6.50 14.56
C GLY A 201 14.64 -6.47 16.04
N GLY A 202 14.19 -5.45 16.79
CA GLY A 202 14.40 -5.29 18.24
C GLY A 202 15.53 -4.34 18.63
N THR A 203 16.14 -3.61 17.68
CA THR A 203 17.09 -2.53 17.98
C THR A 203 16.38 -1.26 18.50
N VAL A 204 15.06 -1.15 18.25
CA VAL A 204 14.17 -0.16 18.85
C VAL A 204 13.09 -0.90 19.64
N GLY A 205 12.78 -0.41 20.83
CA GLY A 205 11.67 -0.88 21.65
C GLY A 205 10.39 -0.14 21.31
N GLY A 206 9.23 -0.80 21.50
CA GLY A 206 7.91 -0.19 21.36
C GLY A 206 7.21 -0.05 22.71
N VAL A 207 6.58 1.10 22.96
CA VAL A 207 5.62 1.29 24.07
C VAL A 207 4.25 1.55 23.44
N ASP A 208 3.27 0.74 23.81
CA ASP A 208 1.93 0.82 23.22
C ASP A 208 1.20 2.08 23.68
N ILE A 209 0.46 2.68 22.75
CA ILE A 209 -0.46 3.78 23.02
C ILE A 209 -1.83 3.17 23.31
N PRO A 210 -2.52 3.56 24.40
CA PRO A 210 -3.86 3.07 24.69
C PRO A 210 -4.82 3.27 23.52
N GLU A 211 -5.73 2.32 23.29
CA GLU A 211 -6.65 2.33 22.14
C GLU A 211 -7.49 3.62 22.05
N ASP A 212 -7.92 4.15 23.21
CA ASP A 212 -8.73 5.39 23.28
C ASP A 212 -7.94 6.65 22.85
N ASP A 213 -6.62 6.61 22.94
CA ASP A 213 -5.73 7.72 22.58
C ASP A 213 -5.05 7.50 21.22
N ASN A 214 -5.03 6.27 20.72
CA ASN A 214 -4.36 5.91 19.47
C ASN A 214 -5.15 6.37 18.24
N VAL A 215 -4.47 6.41 17.09
CA VAL A 215 -5.05 6.76 15.81
C VAL A 215 -4.85 5.60 14.84
N ILE A 216 -5.92 5.22 14.14
CA ILE A 216 -5.84 4.22 13.06
C ILE A 216 -5.44 4.94 11.77
N ALA A 217 -4.24 4.69 11.30
CA ALA A 217 -3.77 5.17 10.02
C ALA A 217 -4.29 4.28 8.89
N ALA A 218 -5.15 4.81 8.02
CA ALA A 218 -5.64 4.11 6.83
C ALA A 218 -4.77 4.45 5.63
N TYR A 219 -4.28 3.43 4.93
CA TYR A 219 -3.38 3.56 3.80
C TYR A 219 -4.12 3.31 2.48
N PRO A 220 -4.38 4.36 1.69
CA PRO A 220 -4.91 4.23 0.34
C PRO A 220 -3.81 3.99 -0.69
N ILE A 221 -4.16 3.25 -1.76
CA ILE A 221 -3.34 3.03 -2.96
C ILE A 221 -4.17 3.27 -4.21
N VAL A 222 -3.52 3.78 -5.27
CA VAL A 222 -4.17 4.04 -6.56
C VAL A 222 -3.15 4.00 -7.70
N ALA A 223 -3.60 3.57 -8.89
CA ALA A 223 -2.90 3.84 -10.15
C ALA A 223 -3.24 5.27 -10.60
N LEU A 224 -2.22 6.06 -10.97
CA LEU A 224 -2.40 7.45 -11.36
C LEU A 224 -3.01 7.58 -12.77
N THR A 225 -3.77 8.64 -13.00
CA THR A 225 -4.47 8.91 -14.26
C THR A 225 -3.49 9.04 -15.45
N ASN A 226 -2.35 9.70 -15.20
CA ASN A 226 -1.32 9.98 -16.20
C ASN A 226 -0.11 9.03 -16.05
N ALA A 227 -0.33 7.83 -15.51
CA ALA A 227 0.72 6.81 -15.33
C ALA A 227 1.48 6.55 -16.64
N PRO A 228 2.83 6.63 -16.65
CA PRO A 228 3.65 6.24 -17.81
C PRO A 228 3.43 4.80 -18.27
N ASN A 229 3.15 3.88 -17.33
CA ASN A 229 2.89 2.46 -17.58
C ASN A 229 1.55 2.00 -16.97
N PRO A 230 0.40 2.44 -17.52
CA PRO A 230 -0.90 2.26 -16.86
C PRO A 230 -1.31 0.78 -16.70
N ALA A 231 -0.85 -0.10 -17.58
CA ALA A 231 -1.17 -1.54 -17.48
C ALA A 231 -0.42 -2.20 -16.31
N ALA A 232 0.86 -1.86 -16.12
CA ALA A 232 1.64 -2.33 -14.99
C ALA A 232 1.16 -1.69 -13.67
N ALA A 233 0.79 -0.41 -13.69
CA ALA A 233 0.22 0.30 -12.53
C ALA A 233 -1.04 -0.38 -12.00
N ALA A 234 -2.01 -0.64 -12.88
CA ALA A 234 -3.24 -1.34 -12.52
C ALA A 234 -2.96 -2.75 -11.96
N ALA A 235 -2.08 -3.50 -12.62
CA ALA A 235 -1.71 -4.85 -12.19
C ALA A 235 -0.97 -4.85 -10.84
N PHE A 236 -0.15 -3.83 -10.56
CA PHE A 236 0.54 -3.68 -9.27
C PHE A 236 -0.44 -3.38 -8.14
N VAL A 237 -1.40 -2.47 -8.36
CA VAL A 237 -2.47 -2.19 -7.40
C VAL A 237 -3.29 -3.47 -7.12
N ASP A 238 -3.69 -4.20 -8.18
CA ASP A 238 -4.40 -5.49 -8.05
C ASP A 238 -3.57 -6.52 -7.26
N PHE A 239 -2.26 -6.57 -7.50
CA PHE A 239 -1.36 -7.47 -6.77
C PHE A 239 -1.28 -7.11 -5.28
N VAL A 240 -1.13 -5.84 -4.94
CA VAL A 240 -1.12 -5.36 -3.54
C VAL A 240 -2.43 -5.70 -2.82
N LEU A 241 -3.56 -5.56 -3.50
CA LEU A 241 -4.89 -5.89 -2.98
C LEU A 241 -5.19 -7.41 -2.94
N SER A 242 -4.41 -8.22 -3.66
CA SER A 242 -4.59 -9.67 -3.71
C SER A 242 -4.26 -10.34 -2.37
N ALA A 243 -4.70 -11.60 -2.20
CA ALA A 243 -4.35 -12.40 -1.02
C ALA A 243 -2.82 -12.53 -0.83
N GLY A 244 -2.05 -12.64 -1.93
CA GLY A 244 -0.59 -12.72 -1.87
C GLY A 244 0.05 -11.41 -1.40
N GLY A 245 -0.40 -10.27 -1.92
CA GLY A 245 0.06 -8.95 -1.47
C GLY A 245 -0.29 -8.68 -0.01
N GLN A 246 -1.53 -9.02 0.38
CA GLN A 246 -1.98 -8.88 1.77
C GLN A 246 -1.22 -9.78 2.75
N GLU A 247 -0.83 -10.99 2.34
CA GLU A 247 0.01 -11.87 3.15
C GLU A 247 1.42 -11.28 3.35
N ILE A 248 2.00 -10.64 2.33
CA ILE A 248 3.26 -9.91 2.47
C ILE A 248 3.10 -8.80 3.51
N LEU A 249 2.14 -7.91 3.32
CA LEU A 249 1.89 -6.77 4.21
C LEU A 249 1.66 -7.19 5.68
N ALA A 250 0.90 -8.26 5.89
CA ALA A 250 0.63 -8.80 7.23
C ALA A 250 1.91 -9.28 7.95
N ARG A 251 2.91 -9.83 7.22
CA ARG A 251 4.20 -10.23 7.82
C ARG A 251 4.98 -9.04 8.39
N TYR A 252 4.77 -7.85 7.86
CA TYR A 252 5.36 -6.60 8.35
C TYR A 252 4.52 -5.90 9.42
N GLY A 253 3.40 -6.50 9.85
CA GLY A 253 2.56 -5.98 10.92
C GLY A 253 1.43 -5.07 10.47
N PHE A 254 1.24 -4.86 9.17
CA PHE A 254 0.05 -4.17 8.67
C PHE A 254 -1.20 -5.02 8.86
N VAL A 255 -2.33 -4.33 9.09
CA VAL A 255 -3.63 -4.97 9.31
C VAL A 255 -4.52 -4.72 8.09
N ALA A 256 -5.27 -5.74 7.66
CA ALA A 256 -6.27 -5.57 6.60
C ALA A 256 -7.35 -4.55 7.04
N PRO A 257 -7.95 -3.78 6.11
CA PRO A 257 -8.96 -2.77 6.39
C PRO A 257 -10.20 -3.32 7.08
#